data_be952cfb6bbf5f6d82665f66d0b723ec
#
_entry.id   be952cfb6bbf5f6d82665f66d0b723ec
#
_cell.length_a   1.000
_cell.length_b   1.000
_cell.length_c   1.000
_cell.angle_alpha   90.00
_cell.angle_beta   90.00
_cell.angle_gamma   90.00
#
_symmetry.space_group_name_H-M   'P 1'
#
loop_
_entity.id
_entity.type
_entity.pdbx_description
1 polymer ?
#
loop_
_entity_poly.entity_id
_entity_poly.type
_entity_poly.pdbx_seq_one_letter_code
_entity_poly.pdbx_strand_id
1 'polypeptide(L)'
;GNILIQGEEGSGKTVFATSLIKAIEKEVGNEDAKIGKISASSLNGKDFAALIPQIDGGYLIIDKAGELNRETALRMSQLMEQNTRGMVILLEDTRAGIRKAMQLDFGFAKKFTEKVDIPIFTIDELVEFGKSYAKEMECTIDQMGVLALYNRINNIQKLERATTLAEVKDIVDEAIENAE
;
A
#
# COMPACT_ATOMS: atom_id res chain seq x y z
N GLY A 1 -9.69 8.84 10.65
CA GLY A 1 -9.51 7.51 11.23
C GLY A 1 -8.39 6.75 10.59
N ASN A 2 -7.95 5.69 11.24
CA ASN A 2 -6.91 4.82 10.72
C ASN A 2 -7.51 3.82 9.71
N ILE A 3 -6.66 3.30 8.83
CA ILE A 3 -7.11 2.61 7.61
C ILE A 3 -6.54 1.18 7.56
N LEU A 4 -7.40 0.23 7.17
CA LEU A 4 -6.99 -1.12 6.83
C LEU A 4 -6.92 -1.25 5.32
N ILE A 5 -5.83 -1.79 4.79
CA ILE A 5 -5.65 -2.07 3.37
C ILE A 5 -5.42 -3.56 3.21
N GLN A 6 -6.35 -4.24 2.57
CA GLN A 6 -6.24 -5.67 2.37
C GLN A 6 -6.27 -6.02 0.88
N GLY A 7 -5.48 -7.02 0.53
CA GLY A 7 -5.35 -7.51 -0.83
C GLY A 7 -4.45 -8.72 -0.87
N GLU A 8 -4.48 -9.44 -1.97
CA GLU A 8 -3.60 -10.59 -2.18
C GLU A 8 -2.13 -10.18 -2.14
N GLU A 9 -1.25 -11.13 -1.83
CA GLU A 9 0.18 -10.90 -1.91
C GLU A 9 0.55 -10.46 -3.32
N GLY A 10 1.39 -9.42 -3.43
CA GLY A 10 1.79 -8.87 -4.71
C GLY A 10 0.75 -8.00 -5.40
N SER A 11 -0.38 -7.68 -4.76
CA SER A 11 -1.43 -6.84 -5.36
C SER A 11 -1.12 -5.34 -5.40
N GLY A 12 -0.01 -4.91 -4.80
CA GLY A 12 0.40 -3.49 -4.80
C GLY A 12 -0.19 -2.68 -3.65
N LYS A 13 -0.42 -3.30 -2.50
CA LYS A 13 -0.97 -2.63 -1.31
C LYS A 13 -0.18 -1.39 -0.90
N THR A 14 1.14 -1.48 -0.88
CA THR A 14 2.00 -0.34 -0.49
C THR A 14 1.92 0.80 -1.50
N VAL A 15 1.91 0.47 -2.79
CA VAL A 15 1.76 1.48 -3.85
C VAL A 15 0.41 2.17 -3.72
N PHE A 16 -0.64 1.41 -3.47
CA PHE A 16 -1.98 1.96 -3.26
C PHE A 16 -2.01 2.87 -2.03
N ALA A 17 -1.47 2.41 -0.90
CA ALA A 17 -1.41 3.19 0.35
C ALA A 17 -0.69 4.51 0.15
N THR A 18 0.46 4.49 -0.49
CA THR A 18 1.25 5.70 -0.77
C THR A 18 0.48 6.64 -1.69
N SER A 19 -0.18 6.13 -2.72
CA SER A 19 -0.99 6.93 -3.65
C SER A 19 -2.20 7.56 -2.95
N LEU A 20 -2.85 6.81 -2.06
CA LEU A 20 -3.96 7.30 -1.26
C LEU A 20 -3.52 8.45 -0.36
N ILE A 21 -2.40 8.30 0.32
CA ILE A 21 -1.83 9.35 1.18
C ILE A 21 -1.56 10.61 0.37
N LYS A 22 -0.91 10.47 -0.78
CA LYS A 22 -0.60 11.60 -1.65
C LYS A 22 -1.87 12.33 -2.12
N ALA A 23 -2.92 11.59 -2.44
CA ALA A 23 -4.19 12.17 -2.84
C ALA A 23 -4.84 12.96 -1.70
N ILE A 24 -4.84 12.39 -0.48
CA ILE A 24 -5.37 13.08 0.71
C ILE A 24 -4.58 14.36 0.99
N GLU A 25 -3.26 14.28 0.97
CA GLU A 25 -2.39 15.42 1.27
C GLU A 25 -2.53 16.54 0.25
N LYS A 26 -2.75 16.21 -1.00
CA LYS A 26 -3.00 17.17 -2.06
C LYS A 26 -4.29 17.96 -1.79
N GLU A 27 -5.35 17.26 -1.34
CA GLU A 27 -6.63 17.91 -1.03
C GLU A 27 -6.53 18.82 0.20
N VAL A 28 -5.78 18.40 1.24
CA VAL A 28 -5.63 19.22 2.44
C VAL A 28 -4.49 20.23 2.37
N GLY A 29 -3.72 20.23 1.27
CA GLY A 29 -2.64 21.20 1.05
C GLY A 29 -1.37 20.96 1.84
N ASN A 30 -1.17 19.74 2.36
CA ASN A 30 0.01 19.38 3.16
C ASN A 30 0.87 18.33 2.44
N GLU A 31 1.50 18.74 1.34
CA GLU A 31 2.30 17.85 0.50
C GLU A 31 3.62 17.38 1.14
N ASP A 32 4.01 17.98 2.27
CA ASP A 32 5.25 17.66 2.98
C ASP A 32 5.07 16.67 4.12
N ALA A 33 3.90 16.03 4.24
CA ALA A 33 3.65 15.06 5.30
C ALA A 33 4.64 13.89 5.22
N LYS A 34 5.16 13.49 6.38
CA LYS A 34 6.07 12.36 6.47
C LYS A 34 5.32 11.05 6.30
N ILE A 35 5.91 10.14 5.55
CA ILE A 35 5.38 8.80 5.34
C ILE A 35 6.44 7.80 5.79
N GLY A 36 6.17 7.09 6.88
CA GLY A 36 7.04 6.02 7.35
C GLY A 36 6.46 4.67 6.98
N LYS A 37 7.32 3.69 6.79
CA LYS A 37 6.93 2.30 6.55
C LYS A 37 7.75 1.36 7.42
N ILE A 38 7.09 0.40 8.04
CA ILE A 38 7.73 -0.62 8.87
C ILE A 38 6.95 -1.94 8.74
N SER A 39 7.64 -3.06 8.81
CA SER A 39 6.96 -4.35 8.91
C SER A 39 6.44 -4.58 10.32
N ALA A 40 5.34 -5.31 10.45
CA ALA A 40 4.78 -5.64 11.76
C ALA A 40 5.77 -6.40 12.64
N SER A 41 6.51 -7.36 12.06
CA SER A 41 7.53 -8.12 12.81
C SER A 41 8.63 -7.22 13.36
N SER A 42 9.08 -6.23 12.59
CA SER A 42 10.07 -5.26 13.07
C SER A 42 9.50 -4.37 14.18
N LEU A 43 8.23 -3.98 14.04
CA LEU A 43 7.57 -3.14 15.04
C LEU A 43 7.42 -3.84 16.39
N ASN A 44 7.22 -5.17 16.40
CA ASN A 44 7.15 -5.96 17.63
C ASN A 44 8.39 -5.83 18.51
N GLY A 45 9.54 -5.54 17.91
CA GLY A 45 10.80 -5.37 18.65
C GLY A 45 11.18 -3.93 18.92
N LYS A 46 10.31 -2.97 18.60
CA LYS A 46 10.62 -1.53 18.73
C LYS A 46 9.65 -0.84 19.67
N ASP A 47 10.07 0.31 20.16
CA ASP A 47 9.19 1.20 20.95
C ASP A 47 8.35 2.06 20.01
N PHE A 48 7.07 1.73 19.90
CA PHE A 48 6.12 2.49 19.08
C PHE A 48 6.10 3.98 19.45
N ALA A 49 6.24 4.30 20.74
CA ALA A 49 6.23 5.69 21.20
C ALA A 49 7.35 6.52 20.54
N ALA A 50 8.49 5.92 20.25
CA ALA A 50 9.61 6.60 19.59
C ALA A 50 9.32 6.99 18.14
N LEU A 51 8.37 6.32 17.49
CA LEU A 51 7.99 6.61 16.09
C LEU A 51 7.10 7.86 15.99
N ILE A 52 6.34 8.18 17.03
CA ILE A 52 5.38 9.29 17.01
C ILE A 52 6.05 10.63 16.64
N PRO A 53 7.13 11.07 17.33
CA PRO A 53 7.79 12.31 16.93
C PRO A 53 8.51 12.23 15.58
N GLN A 54 8.97 11.03 15.18
CA GLN A 54 9.64 10.84 13.89
C GLN A 54 8.67 11.03 12.72
N ILE A 55 7.43 10.55 12.87
CA ILE A 55 6.38 10.68 11.87
C ILE A 55 5.75 12.08 11.90
N ASP A 56 5.76 12.73 13.07
CA ASP A 56 5.35 14.12 13.25
C ASP A 56 4.00 14.47 12.62
N GLY A 57 2.98 13.69 12.96
CA GLY A 57 1.62 13.92 12.49
C GLY A 57 1.35 13.45 11.06
N GLY A 58 2.31 12.75 10.45
CA GLY A 58 2.16 12.18 9.11
C GLY A 58 1.49 10.80 9.12
N TYR A 59 2.05 9.89 8.32
CA TYR A 59 1.45 8.57 8.07
C TYR A 59 2.45 7.46 8.37
N LEU A 60 1.97 6.40 8.99
CA LEU A 60 2.76 5.20 9.23
C LEU A 60 2.09 4.01 8.56
N ILE A 61 2.78 3.41 7.60
CA ILE A 61 2.35 2.19 6.92
C ILE A 61 2.99 1.01 7.62
N ILE A 62 2.17 0.07 8.09
CA ILE A 62 2.64 -1.16 8.72
C ILE A 62 2.25 -2.31 7.80
N ASP A 63 3.25 -2.96 7.17
CA ASP A 63 2.97 -4.09 6.30
C ASP A 63 3.00 -5.41 7.07
N LYS A 64 2.38 -6.44 6.49
CA LYS A 64 2.23 -7.76 7.10
C LYS A 64 1.63 -7.67 8.51
N ALA A 65 0.55 -6.90 8.61
CA ALA A 65 -0.09 -6.57 9.89
C ALA A 65 -0.49 -7.80 10.72
N GLY A 66 -0.77 -8.93 10.08
CA GLY A 66 -1.07 -10.19 10.77
C GLY A 66 0.07 -10.73 11.62
N GLU A 67 1.30 -10.24 11.43
CA GLU A 67 2.46 -10.61 12.23
C GLU A 67 2.62 -9.75 13.50
N LEU A 68 1.76 -8.75 13.72
CA LEU A 68 1.75 -8.03 14.99
C LEU A 68 1.45 -9.00 16.13
N ASN A 69 2.14 -8.83 17.26
CA ASN A 69 1.79 -9.55 18.46
C ASN A 69 0.83 -8.73 19.33
N ARG A 70 0.19 -9.41 20.29
CA ARG A 70 -0.81 -8.78 21.15
C ARG A 70 -0.24 -7.63 21.97
N GLU A 71 0.97 -7.81 22.50
CA GLU A 71 1.65 -6.79 23.30
C GLU A 71 1.83 -5.50 22.51
N THR A 72 2.28 -5.61 21.27
CA THR A 72 2.44 -4.45 20.37
C THR A 72 1.11 -3.79 20.08
N ALA A 73 0.08 -4.57 19.78
CA ALA A 73 -1.26 -4.04 19.53
C ALA A 73 -1.84 -3.29 20.75
N LEU A 74 -1.67 -3.86 21.95
CA LEU A 74 -2.09 -3.21 23.19
C LEU A 74 -1.34 -1.89 23.42
N ARG A 75 -0.04 -1.90 23.22
CA ARG A 75 0.81 -0.72 23.36
C ARG A 75 0.41 0.38 22.40
N MET A 76 0.19 0.01 21.14
CA MET A 76 -0.29 0.95 20.11
C MET A 76 -1.64 1.53 20.50
N SER A 77 -2.59 0.68 20.91
CA SER A 77 -3.93 1.11 21.32
C SER A 77 -3.87 2.13 22.44
N GLN A 78 -3.04 1.90 23.46
CA GLN A 78 -2.85 2.82 24.58
C GLN A 78 -2.30 4.17 24.14
N LEU A 79 -1.29 4.15 23.27
CA LEU A 79 -0.66 5.38 22.78
C LEU A 79 -1.57 6.13 21.81
N MET A 80 -2.39 5.44 21.06
CA MET A 80 -3.36 6.05 20.15
C MET A 80 -4.51 6.76 20.89
N GLU A 81 -4.74 6.43 22.17
CA GLU A 81 -5.67 7.17 23.04
C GLU A 81 -5.09 8.52 23.47
N GLN A 82 -3.79 8.68 23.37
CA GLN A 82 -3.07 9.89 23.76
C GLN A 82 -2.83 10.79 22.55
N ASN A 83 -2.04 11.83 22.71
CA ASN A 83 -1.71 12.73 21.62
C ASN A 83 -0.67 12.11 20.68
N THR A 84 -1.09 11.66 19.53
CA THR A 84 -0.22 11.16 18.44
C THR A 84 0.08 12.24 17.41
N ARG A 85 -0.23 13.48 17.70
CA ARG A 85 -0.05 14.63 16.79
C ARG A 85 -0.81 14.49 15.48
N GLY A 86 -1.89 13.70 15.47
CA GLY A 86 -2.70 13.47 14.28
C GLY A 86 -2.16 12.40 13.34
N MET A 87 -1.22 11.58 13.79
CA MET A 87 -0.68 10.48 12.98
C MET A 87 -1.78 9.52 12.53
N VAL A 88 -1.76 9.16 11.27
CA VAL A 88 -2.65 8.16 10.67
C VAL A 88 -1.88 6.87 10.42
N ILE A 89 -2.44 5.76 10.87
CA ILE A 89 -1.85 4.44 10.68
C ILE A 89 -2.62 3.68 9.61
N LEU A 90 -1.87 3.08 8.68
CA LEU A 90 -2.41 2.20 7.64
C LEU A 90 -1.83 0.80 7.86
N LEU A 91 -2.68 -0.17 8.13
CA LEU A 91 -2.29 -1.57 8.23
C LEU A 91 -2.51 -2.26 6.90
N GLU A 92 -1.48 -2.93 6.39
CA GLU A 92 -1.54 -3.67 5.13
C GLU A 92 -1.36 -5.17 5.40
N ASP A 93 -2.20 -6.00 4.81
CA ASP A 93 -2.01 -7.44 4.74
C ASP A 93 -3.03 -8.08 3.80
N THR A 94 -2.97 -9.40 3.69
CA THR A 94 -4.03 -10.21 3.10
C THR A 94 -5.27 -10.13 4.00
N ARG A 95 -6.41 -10.57 3.48
CA ARG A 95 -7.65 -10.61 4.25
C ARG A 95 -7.47 -11.41 5.56
N ALA A 96 -6.79 -12.56 5.47
CA ALA A 96 -6.51 -13.38 6.65
C ALA A 96 -5.61 -12.67 7.65
N GLY A 97 -4.57 -11.96 7.17
CA GLY A 97 -3.67 -11.19 8.02
C GLY A 97 -4.37 -10.03 8.73
N ILE A 98 -5.21 -9.30 8.02
CA ILE A 98 -6.01 -8.21 8.62
C ILE A 98 -6.96 -8.77 9.69
N ARG A 99 -7.62 -9.89 9.41
CA ARG A 99 -8.49 -10.54 10.39
C ARG A 99 -7.71 -10.91 11.65
N LYS A 100 -6.53 -11.47 11.48
CA LYS A 100 -5.66 -11.86 12.60
C LYS A 100 -5.26 -10.65 13.43
N ALA A 101 -4.88 -9.54 12.79
CA ALA A 101 -4.52 -8.29 13.48
C ALA A 101 -5.71 -7.74 14.28
N MET A 102 -6.92 -7.78 13.70
CA MET A 102 -8.11 -7.25 14.35
C MET A 102 -8.61 -8.11 15.52
N GLN A 103 -8.15 -9.36 15.62
CA GLN A 103 -8.48 -10.26 16.73
C GLN A 103 -7.52 -10.15 17.91
N LEU A 104 -6.42 -9.40 17.78
CA LEU A 104 -5.42 -9.28 18.85
C LEU A 104 -5.96 -8.56 20.08
N ASP A 105 -6.72 -7.49 19.88
CA ASP A 105 -7.27 -6.68 20.94
C ASP A 105 -8.44 -5.85 20.41
N PHE A 106 -9.54 -5.84 21.16
CA PHE A 106 -10.75 -5.12 20.75
C PHE A 106 -10.53 -3.60 20.68
N GLY A 107 -9.83 -3.02 21.66
CA GLY A 107 -9.52 -1.60 21.67
C GLY A 107 -8.64 -1.17 20.50
N PHE A 108 -7.69 -2.00 20.13
CA PHE A 108 -6.86 -1.78 18.96
C PHE A 108 -7.70 -1.82 17.67
N ALA A 109 -8.52 -2.86 17.52
CA ALA A 109 -9.36 -3.03 16.33
C ALA A 109 -10.30 -1.83 16.10
N LYS A 110 -10.84 -1.26 17.15
CA LYS A 110 -11.76 -0.11 17.07
C LYS A 110 -11.10 1.16 16.53
N LYS A 111 -9.78 1.25 16.55
CA LYS A 111 -9.04 2.41 16.02
C LYS A 111 -9.04 2.47 14.51
N PHE A 112 -9.37 1.36 13.85
CA PHE A 112 -9.35 1.27 12.38
C PHE A 112 -10.78 1.31 11.86
N THR A 113 -11.20 2.49 11.38
CA THR A 113 -12.59 2.77 10.99
C THR A 113 -12.85 2.63 9.50
N GLU A 114 -11.78 2.62 8.70
CA GLU A 114 -11.86 2.53 7.25
C GLU A 114 -11.18 1.25 6.77
N LYS A 115 -11.77 0.60 5.77
CA LYS A 115 -11.19 -0.58 5.15
C LYS A 115 -11.28 -0.48 3.63
N VAL A 116 -10.15 -0.72 2.98
CA VAL A 116 -10.06 -0.73 1.52
C VAL A 116 -9.61 -2.11 1.07
N ASP A 117 -10.35 -2.69 0.13
CA ASP A 117 -9.97 -3.93 -0.54
C ASP A 117 -9.34 -3.60 -1.89
N ILE A 118 -8.15 -4.15 -2.14
CA ILE A 118 -7.49 -4.01 -3.43
C ILE A 118 -7.91 -5.19 -4.30
N PRO A 119 -8.56 -4.93 -5.44
CA PRO A 119 -9.00 -6.01 -6.31
C PRO A 119 -7.84 -6.70 -7.02
N ILE A 120 -8.06 -7.94 -7.43
CA ILE A 120 -7.18 -8.65 -8.35
C ILE A 120 -7.58 -8.19 -9.75
N PHE A 121 -6.60 -7.70 -10.51
CA PHE A 121 -6.83 -7.21 -11.87
C PHE A 121 -6.66 -8.33 -12.89
N THR A 122 -7.52 -8.34 -13.91
CA THR A 122 -7.35 -9.21 -15.08
C THR A 122 -6.20 -8.69 -15.94
N ILE A 123 -5.71 -9.53 -16.84
CA ILE A 123 -4.66 -9.12 -17.80
C ILE A 123 -5.14 -7.94 -18.63
N ASP A 124 -6.37 -7.97 -19.10
CA ASP A 124 -6.95 -6.89 -19.91
C ASP A 124 -7.00 -5.57 -19.14
N GLU A 125 -7.41 -5.61 -17.87
CA GLU A 125 -7.43 -4.42 -17.02
C GLU A 125 -6.02 -3.85 -16.80
N LEU A 126 -5.03 -4.72 -16.60
CA LEU A 126 -3.63 -4.31 -16.42
C LEU A 126 -3.05 -3.70 -17.70
N VAL A 127 -3.37 -4.26 -18.87
CA VAL A 127 -2.96 -3.71 -20.16
C VAL A 127 -3.58 -2.34 -20.39
N GLU A 128 -4.88 -2.18 -20.12
CA GLU A 128 -5.55 -0.87 -20.23
C GLU A 128 -4.95 0.16 -19.29
N PHE A 129 -4.60 -0.26 -18.08
CA PHE A 129 -3.90 0.63 -17.14
C PHE A 129 -2.55 1.08 -17.71
N GLY A 130 -1.76 0.15 -18.28
CA GLY A 130 -0.47 0.47 -18.89
C GLY A 130 -0.60 1.45 -20.05
N LYS A 131 -1.62 1.29 -20.89
CA LYS A 131 -1.91 2.21 -21.99
C LYS A 131 -2.25 3.60 -21.48
N SER A 132 -3.10 3.68 -20.45
CA SER A 132 -3.49 4.96 -19.85
C SER A 132 -2.30 5.66 -19.20
N TYR A 133 -1.46 4.91 -18.48
CA TYR A 133 -0.25 5.43 -17.86
C TYR A 133 0.72 5.99 -18.91
N ALA A 134 0.94 5.26 -20.00
CA ALA A 134 1.79 5.73 -21.10
C ALA A 134 1.26 7.05 -21.69
N LYS A 135 -0.05 7.15 -21.84
CA LYS A 135 -0.70 8.37 -22.34
C LYS A 135 -0.47 9.57 -21.41
N GLU A 136 -0.54 9.35 -20.10
CA GLU A 136 -0.21 10.40 -19.12
C GLU A 136 1.23 10.85 -19.23
N MET A 137 2.14 9.96 -19.64
CA MET A 137 3.54 10.24 -19.90
C MET A 137 3.79 10.74 -21.33
N GLU A 138 2.72 11.15 -22.03
CA GLU A 138 2.74 11.68 -23.40
C GLU A 138 3.29 10.68 -24.43
N CYS A 139 3.08 9.38 -24.17
CA CYS A 139 3.49 8.29 -25.06
C CYS A 139 2.26 7.50 -25.54
N THR A 140 2.38 6.95 -26.75
CA THR A 140 1.36 6.05 -27.30
C THR A 140 1.99 4.68 -27.49
N ILE A 141 1.28 3.64 -27.03
CA ILE A 141 1.72 2.26 -27.23
C ILE A 141 1.04 1.74 -28.50
N ASP A 142 1.81 1.31 -29.49
CA ASP A 142 1.28 0.70 -30.69
C ASP A 142 0.83 -0.76 -30.45
N GLN A 143 0.28 -1.41 -31.48
CA GLN A 143 -0.22 -2.78 -31.35
C GLN A 143 0.86 -3.77 -30.92
N MET A 144 2.08 -3.61 -31.44
CA MET A 144 3.20 -4.48 -31.06
C MET A 144 3.59 -4.26 -29.59
N GLY A 145 3.58 -3.02 -29.13
CA GLY A 145 3.83 -2.68 -27.73
C GLY A 145 2.76 -3.23 -26.80
N VAL A 146 1.49 -3.18 -27.21
CA VAL A 146 0.38 -3.76 -26.43
C VAL A 146 0.56 -5.28 -26.30
N LEU A 147 0.93 -5.95 -27.38
CA LEU A 147 1.18 -7.40 -27.35
C LEU A 147 2.37 -7.74 -26.45
N ALA A 148 3.44 -6.96 -26.52
CA ALA A 148 4.60 -7.15 -25.64
C ALA A 148 4.25 -6.96 -24.17
N LEU A 149 3.47 -5.95 -23.85
CA LEU A 149 2.98 -5.69 -22.48
C LEU A 149 2.11 -6.86 -21.99
N TYR A 150 1.17 -7.31 -22.81
CA TYR A 150 0.32 -8.46 -22.50
C TYR A 150 1.17 -9.70 -22.17
N ASN A 151 2.16 -10.00 -23.01
CA ASN A 151 3.03 -11.17 -22.82
C ASN A 151 3.85 -11.07 -21.53
N ARG A 152 4.38 -9.88 -21.20
CA ARG A 152 5.14 -9.69 -19.94
C ARG A 152 4.26 -9.86 -18.71
N ILE A 153 3.07 -9.30 -18.72
CA ILE A 153 2.10 -9.46 -17.63
C ILE A 153 1.72 -10.93 -17.47
N ASN A 154 1.42 -11.61 -18.58
CA ASN A 154 1.07 -13.02 -18.58
C ASN A 154 2.20 -13.88 -18.01
N ASN A 155 3.44 -13.59 -18.35
CA ASN A 155 4.61 -14.32 -17.82
C ASN A 155 4.76 -14.12 -16.31
N ILE A 156 4.51 -12.93 -15.79
CA ILE A 156 4.52 -12.66 -14.36
C ILE A 156 3.43 -13.48 -13.67
N GLN A 157 2.23 -13.52 -14.23
CA GLN A 157 1.11 -14.28 -13.66
C GLN A 157 1.34 -15.79 -13.67
N LYS A 158 2.08 -16.31 -14.63
CA LYS A 158 2.48 -17.74 -14.68
C LYS A 158 3.36 -18.16 -13.50
N LEU A 159 3.96 -17.21 -12.79
CA LEU A 159 4.72 -17.48 -11.58
C LEU A 159 3.80 -17.57 -10.34
N GLU A 160 2.50 -17.76 -10.55
CA GLU A 160 1.47 -17.90 -9.50
C GLU A 160 1.39 -16.70 -8.55
N ARG A 161 1.61 -15.49 -9.10
CA ARG A 161 1.44 -14.26 -8.33
C ARG A 161 0.71 -13.20 -9.14
N ALA A 162 -0.02 -12.34 -8.45
CA ALA A 162 -0.72 -11.22 -9.08
C ALA A 162 0.29 -10.18 -9.61
N THR A 163 0.00 -9.61 -10.78
CA THR A 163 0.76 -8.48 -11.31
C THR A 163 0.22 -7.20 -10.69
N THR A 164 1.11 -6.39 -10.14
CA THR A 164 0.74 -5.13 -9.49
C THR A 164 0.71 -3.97 -10.48
N LEU A 165 -0.03 -2.91 -10.13
CA LEU A 165 -0.01 -1.67 -10.92
C LEU A 165 1.39 -1.05 -10.96
N ALA A 166 2.17 -1.20 -9.88
CA ALA A 166 3.56 -0.75 -9.84
C ALA A 166 4.42 -1.46 -10.89
N GLU A 167 4.24 -2.78 -11.02
CA GLU A 167 4.97 -3.56 -12.03
C GLU A 167 4.61 -3.14 -13.45
N VAL A 168 3.34 -2.82 -13.71
CA VAL A 168 2.91 -2.31 -15.02
C VAL A 168 3.55 -0.95 -15.31
N LYS A 169 3.59 -0.06 -14.32
CA LYS A 169 4.29 1.23 -14.45
C LYS A 169 5.76 1.04 -14.81
N ASP A 170 6.44 0.13 -14.11
CA ASP A 170 7.86 -0.16 -14.34
C ASP A 170 8.10 -0.68 -15.75
N ILE A 171 7.23 -1.56 -16.25
CA ILE A 171 7.32 -2.09 -17.62
C ILE A 171 7.18 -0.95 -18.64
N VAL A 172 6.21 -0.08 -18.44
CA VAL A 172 5.96 1.06 -19.35
C VAL A 172 7.12 2.05 -19.29
N ASP A 173 7.63 2.38 -18.11
CA ASP A 173 8.76 3.30 -17.94
C ASP A 173 10.02 2.76 -18.64
N GLU A 174 10.31 1.46 -18.52
CA GLU A 174 11.41 0.79 -19.20
C GLU A 174 11.27 0.92 -20.71
N ALA A 175 10.07 0.69 -21.24
CA ALA A 175 9.79 0.78 -22.68
C ALA A 175 9.97 2.22 -23.20
N ILE A 176 9.56 3.22 -22.44
CA ILE A 176 9.73 4.64 -22.77
C ILE A 176 11.22 4.99 -22.82
N GLU A 177 12.00 4.57 -21.83
CA GLU A 177 13.44 4.78 -21.80
C GLU A 177 14.12 4.16 -23.02
N ASN A 178 13.75 2.96 -23.39
CA ASN A 178 14.33 2.24 -24.52
C ASN A 178 13.95 2.86 -25.88
N ALA A 179 12.85 3.60 -25.94
CA ALA A 179 12.39 4.26 -27.17
C ALA A 179 13.09 5.61 -27.40
N GLU A 180 13.67 6.18 -26.35
CA GLU A 180 14.46 7.44 -26.43
C GLU A 180 15.90 7.13 -26.86
#